data_e49c9bde268f854a11ce11380ac9d34a
#
_entry.id   e49c9bde268f854a11ce11380ac9d34a
#
_cell.length_a   1.000
_cell.length_b   1.000
_cell.length_c   1.000
_cell.angle_alpha   90.00
_cell.angle_beta   90.00
_cell.angle_gamma   90.00
#
_symmetry.space_group_name_H-M   'P 1'
#
loop_
_entity.id
_entity.type
_entity.pdbx_description
1 polymer ?
#
loop_
_entity_poly.entity_id
_entity_poly.type
_entity_poly.pdbx_seq_one_letter_code
_entity_poly.pdbx_strand_id
1 'polypeptide(L)'
;MKKTLYLKFILAYFIFGVFGFIIVTTFVPNMTKEHLIREKAESLYSEATLIAGTYAGGLYTSETTLETVKMQLDSLAVYLNSEIRIINPSGRLVLDTNSPLDVENVVVIENFDSTVTSGSYYIVGDFFGNFDSDVLTVFAPITSNYKVKGYVVIHTDMNDIQKSCNSLLNISYITLAILFLLSLIILIFFTEIVYIPLRKITHATEQYAAGNMHYEFQVDSEDEIGYLASCLNYMASEIARSED
;
A
#
# COMPACT_ATOMS: atom_id res chain seq x y z
N MET A 1 -10.78 -0.36 -42.51
CA MET A 1 -9.67 -1.20 -42.00
C MET A 1 -10.27 -2.38 -41.24
N LYS A 2 -10.10 -3.62 -41.71
CA LYS A 2 -10.46 -4.80 -40.90
C LYS A 2 -9.56 -4.81 -39.67
N LYS A 3 -10.13 -4.67 -38.48
CA LYS A 3 -9.37 -4.79 -37.22
C LYS A 3 -8.88 -6.23 -37.14
N THR A 4 -7.59 -6.44 -37.31
CA THR A 4 -6.97 -7.77 -37.19
C THR A 4 -7.12 -8.28 -35.75
N LEU A 5 -7.24 -9.60 -35.56
CA LEU A 5 -7.29 -10.23 -34.24
C LEU A 5 -6.15 -9.74 -33.34
N TYR A 6 -4.96 -9.59 -33.92
CA TYR A 6 -3.77 -9.06 -33.26
C TYR A 6 -4.00 -7.66 -32.64
N LEU A 7 -4.57 -6.74 -33.42
CA LEU A 7 -4.84 -5.39 -32.92
C LEU A 7 -5.84 -5.37 -31.76
N LYS A 8 -6.87 -6.25 -31.81
CA LYS A 8 -7.84 -6.38 -30.72
C LYS A 8 -7.19 -6.91 -29.45
N PHE A 9 -6.29 -7.88 -29.61
CA PHE A 9 -5.58 -8.48 -28.48
C PHE A 9 -4.59 -7.47 -27.84
N ILE A 10 -3.79 -6.76 -28.64
CA ILE A 10 -2.90 -5.70 -28.16
C ILE A 10 -3.70 -4.60 -27.45
N LEU A 11 -4.85 -4.19 -28.01
CA LEU A 11 -5.68 -3.16 -27.39
C LEU A 11 -6.24 -3.62 -26.03
N ALA A 12 -6.73 -4.85 -25.94
CA ALA A 12 -7.21 -5.41 -24.68
C ALA A 12 -6.10 -5.49 -23.62
N TYR A 13 -4.92 -5.93 -24.05
CA TYR A 13 -3.73 -5.99 -23.23
C TYR A 13 -3.30 -4.60 -22.71
N PHE A 14 -3.28 -3.61 -23.58
CA PHE A 14 -2.95 -2.23 -23.24
C PHE A 14 -3.95 -1.65 -22.23
N ILE A 15 -5.26 -1.86 -22.45
CA ILE A 15 -6.31 -1.43 -21.51
C ILE A 15 -6.11 -2.06 -20.14
N PHE A 16 -5.82 -3.36 -20.09
CA PHE A 16 -5.56 -4.08 -18.84
C PHE A 16 -4.33 -3.51 -18.10
N GLY A 17 -3.24 -3.25 -18.83
CA GLY A 17 -2.02 -2.66 -18.28
C GLY A 17 -2.25 -1.25 -17.72
N VAL A 18 -2.94 -0.39 -18.46
CA VAL A 18 -3.30 0.97 -18.02
C VAL A 18 -4.20 0.92 -16.79
N PHE A 19 -5.19 0.04 -16.77
CA PHE A 19 -6.09 -0.11 -15.64
C PHE A 19 -5.34 -0.59 -14.38
N GLY A 20 -4.46 -1.57 -14.52
CA GLY A 20 -3.58 -2.04 -13.43
C GLY A 20 -2.66 -0.92 -12.90
N PHE A 21 -2.07 -0.13 -13.80
CA PHE A 21 -1.26 1.02 -13.43
C PHE A 21 -2.06 2.07 -12.64
N ILE A 22 -3.27 2.42 -13.08
CA ILE A 22 -4.14 3.38 -12.37
C ILE A 22 -4.49 2.86 -10.97
N ILE A 23 -4.81 1.57 -10.82
CA ILE A 23 -5.11 0.98 -9.51
C ILE A 23 -3.89 1.12 -8.58
N VAL A 24 -2.73 0.69 -9.02
CA VAL A 24 -1.51 0.72 -8.19
C VAL A 24 -1.10 2.14 -7.82
N THR A 25 -1.25 3.10 -8.72
CA THR A 25 -0.83 4.49 -8.45
C THR A 25 -1.83 5.30 -7.63
N THR A 26 -3.11 4.92 -7.60
CA THR A 26 -4.16 5.67 -6.89
C THR A 26 -4.60 5.02 -5.58
N PHE A 27 -4.85 3.72 -5.59
CA PHE A 27 -5.40 3.02 -4.42
C PHE A 27 -4.33 2.57 -3.44
N VAL A 28 -3.23 2.00 -3.94
CA VAL A 28 -2.18 1.43 -3.07
C VAL A 28 -1.56 2.48 -2.14
N PRO A 29 -1.22 3.72 -2.58
CA PRO A 29 -0.65 4.72 -1.69
C PRO A 29 -1.56 5.10 -0.53
N ASN A 30 -2.84 5.34 -0.81
CA ASN A 30 -3.80 5.75 0.22
C ASN A 30 -4.04 4.62 1.24
N MET A 31 -4.26 3.39 0.77
CA MET A 31 -4.44 2.24 1.64
C MET A 31 -3.20 1.95 2.49
N THR A 32 -2.01 2.04 1.89
CA THR A 32 -0.73 1.82 2.61
C THR A 32 -0.53 2.88 3.69
N LYS A 33 -0.78 4.16 3.37
CA LYS A 33 -0.64 5.25 4.33
C LYS A 33 -1.60 5.09 5.51
N GLU A 34 -2.88 4.84 5.25
CA GLU A 34 -3.89 4.63 6.31
C GLU A 34 -3.55 3.41 7.18
N HIS A 35 -3.09 2.32 6.57
CA HIS A 35 -2.69 1.12 7.29
C HIS A 35 -1.51 1.40 8.22
N LEU A 36 -0.45 2.08 7.72
CA LEU A 36 0.72 2.41 8.51
C LEU A 36 0.40 3.38 9.66
N ILE A 37 -0.47 4.36 9.43
CA ILE A 37 -0.93 5.27 10.51
C ILE A 37 -1.63 4.47 11.59
N ARG A 38 -2.55 3.58 11.23
CA ARG A 38 -3.30 2.77 12.20
C ARG A 38 -2.40 1.83 12.97
N GLU A 39 -1.52 1.10 12.29
CA GLU A 39 -0.57 0.17 12.91
C GLU A 39 0.35 0.89 13.89
N LYS A 40 0.91 2.05 13.49
CA LYS A 40 1.75 2.87 14.37
C LYS A 40 0.95 3.41 15.56
N ALA A 41 -0.28 3.86 15.34
CA ALA A 41 -1.16 4.35 16.40
C ALA A 41 -1.51 3.26 17.42
N GLU A 42 -1.81 2.04 16.98
CA GLU A 42 -2.08 0.89 17.86
C GLU A 42 -0.85 0.54 18.70
N SER A 43 0.32 0.49 18.08
CA SER A 43 1.58 0.24 18.78
C SER A 43 1.84 1.31 19.84
N LEU A 44 1.76 2.60 19.48
CA LEU A 44 1.98 3.71 20.40
C LEU A 44 0.92 3.77 21.51
N TYR A 45 -0.34 3.40 21.22
CA TYR A 45 -1.39 3.35 22.23
C TYR A 45 -1.14 2.27 23.28
N SER A 46 -0.63 1.11 22.85
CA SER A 46 -0.22 0.06 23.76
C SER A 46 0.89 0.54 24.71
N GLU A 47 1.89 1.21 24.17
CA GLU A 47 2.99 1.80 24.97
C GLU A 47 2.49 2.94 25.88
N ALA A 48 1.65 3.83 25.38
CA ALA A 48 1.06 4.90 26.17
C ALA A 48 0.24 4.37 27.36
N THR A 49 -0.49 3.28 27.14
CA THR A 49 -1.27 2.60 28.20
C THR A 49 -0.35 1.97 29.24
N LEU A 50 0.74 1.34 28.79
CA LEU A 50 1.74 0.78 29.68
C LEU A 50 2.40 1.87 30.54
N ILE A 51 2.79 2.97 29.90
CA ILE A 51 3.36 4.16 30.60
C ILE A 51 2.36 4.72 31.62
N ALA A 52 1.10 4.87 31.23
CA ALA A 52 0.05 5.40 32.11
C ALA A 52 -0.15 4.52 33.36
N GLY A 53 -0.11 3.20 33.21
CA GLY A 53 -0.29 2.26 34.31
C GLY A 53 0.95 2.07 35.18
N THR A 54 2.13 2.03 34.57
CA THR A 54 3.37 1.61 35.27
C THR A 54 4.14 2.81 35.84
N TYR A 55 4.30 3.86 35.06
CA TYR A 55 5.19 4.99 35.43
C TYR A 55 4.39 6.21 35.90
N ALA A 56 3.42 6.64 35.10
CA ALA A 56 2.70 7.88 35.38
C ALA A 56 1.66 7.76 36.50
N GLY A 57 1.14 6.55 36.74
CA GLY A 57 0.23 6.29 37.87
C GLY A 57 0.84 6.61 39.22
N GLY A 58 2.12 6.29 39.42
CA GLY A 58 2.88 6.57 40.64
C GLY A 58 3.04 8.05 40.99
N LEU A 59 3.01 8.95 40.00
CA LEU A 59 3.05 10.41 40.23
C LEU A 59 1.87 10.93 41.04
N TYR A 60 0.72 10.29 40.91
CA TYR A 60 -0.53 10.69 41.58
C TYR A 60 -0.79 9.94 42.88
N THR A 61 0.02 8.94 43.21
CA THR A 61 -0.01 8.20 44.47
C THR A 61 1.14 8.56 45.40
N SER A 62 2.02 9.51 44.99
CA SER A 62 3.24 9.94 45.73
C SER A 62 4.27 8.83 45.93
N GLU A 63 4.25 7.78 45.10
CA GLU A 63 5.17 6.66 45.15
C GLU A 63 6.46 6.92 44.36
N THR A 64 6.41 7.86 43.38
CA THR A 64 7.54 8.23 42.51
C THR A 64 7.70 9.72 42.39
N THR A 65 8.94 10.17 42.13
CA THR A 65 9.25 11.59 41.87
C THR A 65 9.13 11.90 40.38
N LEU A 66 8.84 13.15 40.02
CA LEU A 66 8.74 13.64 38.65
C LEU A 66 10.06 13.40 37.87
N GLU A 67 11.21 13.56 38.54
CA GLU A 67 12.54 13.35 37.96
C GLU A 67 12.76 11.87 37.54
N THR A 68 12.34 10.92 38.42
CA THR A 68 12.47 9.49 38.12
C THR A 68 11.62 9.11 36.92
N VAL A 69 10.38 9.58 36.87
CA VAL A 69 9.49 9.33 35.74
C VAL A 69 10.04 9.97 34.46
N LYS A 70 10.53 11.21 34.53
CA LYS A 70 11.17 11.88 33.38
C LYS A 70 12.31 11.05 32.81
N MET A 71 13.24 10.58 33.61
CA MET A 71 14.38 9.78 33.15
C MET A 71 13.95 8.49 32.44
N GLN A 72 12.91 7.85 32.95
CA GLN A 72 12.34 6.64 32.32
C GLN A 72 11.67 6.97 31.00
N LEU A 73 10.87 8.04 30.95
CA LEU A 73 10.18 8.46 29.71
C LEU A 73 11.16 8.99 28.67
N ASP A 74 12.24 9.68 29.05
CA ASP A 74 13.28 10.13 28.11
C ASP A 74 13.93 8.93 27.41
N SER A 75 14.20 7.84 28.13
CA SER A 75 14.74 6.61 27.55
C SER A 75 13.75 5.94 26.60
N LEU A 76 12.46 5.91 26.94
CA LEU A 76 11.39 5.38 26.11
C LEU A 76 11.15 6.24 24.87
N ALA A 77 11.19 7.56 25.00
CA ALA A 77 11.03 8.51 23.89
C ALA A 77 12.11 8.29 22.82
N VAL A 78 13.36 8.09 23.22
CA VAL A 78 14.45 7.76 22.32
C VAL A 78 14.22 6.39 21.64
N TYR A 79 13.81 5.38 22.39
CA TYR A 79 13.53 4.05 21.84
C TYR A 79 12.38 4.06 20.83
N LEU A 80 11.30 4.76 21.14
CA LEU A 80 10.11 4.87 20.28
C LEU A 80 10.30 5.83 19.10
N ASN A 81 11.39 6.62 19.10
CA ASN A 81 11.61 7.77 18.22
C ASN A 81 10.37 8.69 18.19
N SER A 82 9.91 9.07 19.39
CA SER A 82 8.66 9.80 19.60
C SER A 82 8.81 10.70 20.81
N GLU A 83 8.04 11.77 20.83
CA GLU A 83 7.95 12.68 21.98
C GLU A 83 6.85 12.20 22.92
N ILE A 84 7.14 12.14 24.23
CA ILE A 84 6.18 11.71 25.24
C ILE A 84 5.88 12.89 26.17
N ARG A 85 4.60 13.21 26.33
CA ARG A 85 4.11 14.24 27.25
C ARG A 85 3.14 13.65 28.25
N ILE A 86 3.14 14.18 29.46
CA ILE A 86 2.08 13.95 30.46
C ILE A 86 1.33 15.27 30.61
N ILE A 87 0.01 15.24 30.40
CA ILE A 87 -0.87 16.40 30.40
C ILE A 87 -2.01 16.15 31.38
N ASN A 88 -2.36 17.13 32.22
CA ASN A 88 -3.52 17.01 33.08
C ASN A 88 -4.84 17.26 32.31
N PRO A 89 -6.02 16.98 32.89
CA PRO A 89 -7.29 17.15 32.19
C PRO A 89 -7.61 18.58 31.77
N SER A 90 -6.93 19.59 32.31
CA SER A 90 -7.11 21.01 31.95
C SER A 90 -6.09 21.49 30.91
N GLY A 91 -5.32 20.60 30.28
CA GLY A 91 -4.33 20.99 29.26
C GLY A 91 -2.98 21.45 29.81
N ARG A 92 -2.76 21.43 31.13
CA ARG A 92 -1.48 21.76 31.69
C ARG A 92 -0.46 20.65 31.46
N LEU A 93 0.68 21.03 30.92
CA LEU A 93 1.82 20.13 30.72
C LEU A 93 2.47 19.82 32.07
N VAL A 94 2.54 18.53 32.41
CA VAL A 94 3.17 18.05 33.67
C VAL A 94 4.59 17.61 33.40
N LEU A 95 4.83 16.95 32.24
CA LEU A 95 6.11 16.45 31.82
C LEU A 95 6.19 16.45 30.29
N ASP A 96 7.39 16.77 29.77
CA ASP A 96 7.72 16.73 28.35
C ASP A 96 9.15 16.14 28.20
N THR A 97 9.30 15.14 27.37
CA THR A 97 10.61 14.51 27.09
C THR A 97 11.53 15.41 26.25
N ASN A 98 10.97 16.37 25.52
CA ASN A 98 11.73 17.31 24.70
C ASN A 98 12.23 18.54 25.46
N SER A 99 11.72 18.76 26.67
CA SER A 99 12.05 19.95 27.47
C SER A 99 12.62 19.56 28.84
N PRO A 100 13.53 20.34 29.42
CA PRO A 100 13.96 20.11 30.79
C PRO A 100 12.77 20.30 31.75
N LEU A 101 12.86 19.65 32.92
CA LEU A 101 11.86 19.86 33.96
C LEU A 101 11.94 21.34 34.45
N ASP A 102 10.89 22.09 34.19
CA ASP A 102 10.71 23.45 34.68
C ASP A 102 9.42 23.48 35.52
N VAL A 103 9.60 23.55 36.84
CA VAL A 103 8.49 23.55 37.80
C VAL A 103 7.92 24.97 37.95
N GLU A 104 8.69 25.99 37.57
CA GLU A 104 8.31 27.39 37.74
C GLU A 104 7.45 27.92 36.59
N ASN A 105 7.72 27.46 35.36
CA ASN A 105 6.98 27.88 34.16
C ASN A 105 5.90 26.88 33.80
N VAL A 106 4.66 27.24 34.05
CA VAL A 106 3.49 26.42 33.74
C VAL A 106 3.14 26.59 32.25
N VAL A 107 3.40 25.57 31.46
CA VAL A 107 2.95 25.51 30.05
C VAL A 107 1.54 24.92 30.02
N VAL A 108 0.63 25.61 29.35
CA VAL A 108 -0.74 25.15 29.10
C VAL A 108 -0.95 25.08 27.60
N ILE A 109 -1.47 23.97 27.15
CA ILE A 109 -1.83 23.76 25.75
C ILE A 109 -3.17 24.47 25.53
N GLU A 110 -3.15 25.50 24.71
CA GLU A 110 -4.36 26.27 24.38
C GLU A 110 -5.35 25.39 23.64
N ASN A 111 -6.64 25.52 23.95
CA ASN A 111 -7.74 24.76 23.36
C ASN A 111 -7.63 23.24 23.51
N PHE A 112 -6.85 22.75 24.47
CA PHE A 112 -6.75 21.31 24.72
C PHE A 112 -8.14 20.74 25.06
N ASP A 113 -8.56 19.78 24.26
CA ASP A 113 -9.79 19.04 24.47
C ASP A 113 -9.50 17.55 24.37
N SER A 114 -9.58 16.86 25.52
CA SER A 114 -9.38 15.41 25.59
C SER A 114 -10.48 14.61 24.88
N THR A 115 -11.59 15.26 24.49
CA THR A 115 -12.71 14.61 23.78
C THR A 115 -12.55 14.65 22.26
N VAL A 116 -11.54 15.37 21.73
CA VAL A 116 -11.26 15.49 20.28
C VAL A 116 -11.05 14.13 19.62
N THR A 117 -10.60 13.14 20.38
CA THR A 117 -10.48 11.77 19.85
C THR A 117 -11.82 11.13 19.50
N SER A 118 -12.96 11.69 19.98
CA SER A 118 -14.34 11.28 19.60
C SER A 118 -14.56 9.75 19.43
N GLY A 119 -13.95 8.98 20.32
CA GLY A 119 -13.98 7.51 20.26
C GLY A 119 -12.80 6.86 19.51
N SER A 120 -11.87 7.65 18.96
CA SER A 120 -10.57 7.20 18.50
C SER A 120 -9.52 7.43 19.59
N TYR A 121 -8.51 6.58 19.67
CA TYR A 121 -7.38 6.74 20.60
C TYR A 121 -6.25 7.57 20.00
N TYR A 122 -6.37 8.08 18.76
CA TYR A 122 -5.37 8.91 18.09
C TYR A 122 -5.99 10.00 17.23
N ILE A 123 -5.20 11.02 16.95
CA ILE A 123 -5.46 12.09 15.99
C ILE A 123 -4.22 12.30 15.11
N VAL A 124 -4.42 12.88 13.92
CA VAL A 124 -3.34 13.34 13.03
C VAL A 124 -3.56 14.83 12.79
N GLY A 125 -2.54 15.63 13.01
CA GLY A 125 -2.57 17.08 12.84
C GLY A 125 -1.49 17.77 13.65
N ASP A 126 -1.60 19.09 13.81
CA ASP A 126 -0.63 19.98 14.48
C ASP A 126 -0.72 19.96 16.02
N PHE A 127 -1.52 19.08 16.60
CA PHE A 127 -1.77 18.99 18.04
C PHE A 127 -2.06 20.36 18.68
N PHE A 128 -3.20 20.95 18.32
CA PHE A 128 -3.65 22.25 18.82
C PHE A 128 -2.67 23.41 18.55
N GLY A 129 -1.98 23.38 17.40
CA GLY A 129 -1.00 24.40 17.03
C GLY A 129 0.35 24.32 17.77
N ASN A 130 0.65 23.19 18.43
CA ASN A 130 1.92 23.00 19.15
C ASN A 130 3.05 22.47 18.26
N PHE A 131 2.77 22.04 17.04
CA PHE A 131 3.74 21.55 16.07
C PHE A 131 3.61 22.29 14.75
N ASP A 132 4.74 22.57 14.09
CA ASP A 132 4.78 23.22 12.78
C ASP A 132 4.40 22.26 11.62
N SER A 133 4.39 20.96 11.89
CA SER A 133 4.04 19.89 10.93
C SER A 133 3.05 18.92 11.56
N ASP A 134 2.35 18.17 10.71
CA ASP A 134 1.46 17.12 11.17
C ASP A 134 2.22 16.05 11.96
N VAL A 135 1.68 15.68 13.11
CA VAL A 135 2.12 14.58 13.95
C VAL A 135 0.99 13.58 14.17
N LEU A 136 1.34 12.32 14.31
CA LEU A 136 0.44 11.30 14.83
C LEU A 136 0.49 11.37 16.35
N THR A 137 -0.62 11.69 16.97
CA THR A 137 -0.76 11.83 18.42
C THR A 137 -1.68 10.77 18.98
N VAL A 138 -1.21 10.06 20.00
CA VAL A 138 -1.96 9.01 20.70
C VAL A 138 -2.18 9.44 22.15
N PHE A 139 -3.36 9.14 22.71
CA PHE A 139 -3.76 9.50 24.06
C PHE A 139 -4.09 8.24 24.89
N ALA A 140 -3.47 8.10 26.06
CA ALA A 140 -3.85 7.10 27.05
C ALA A 140 -4.19 7.76 28.40
N PRO A 141 -5.36 7.49 29.02
CA PRO A 141 -5.73 8.11 30.27
C PRO A 141 -4.93 7.52 31.44
N ILE A 142 -4.44 8.38 32.33
CA ILE A 142 -3.87 8.04 33.61
C ILE A 142 -5.02 8.05 34.62
N THR A 143 -5.37 6.89 35.16
CA THR A 143 -6.48 6.76 36.12
C THR A 143 -5.95 6.48 37.50
N SER A 144 -6.49 7.19 38.49
CA SER A 144 -6.26 6.91 39.91
C SER A 144 -7.55 7.14 40.69
N ASN A 145 -7.90 6.24 41.58
CA ASN A 145 -9.12 6.30 42.39
C ASN A 145 -10.39 6.48 41.53
N TYR A 146 -10.50 5.72 40.42
CA TYR A 146 -11.63 5.75 39.48
C TYR A 146 -11.84 7.10 38.79
N LYS A 147 -10.84 7.97 38.76
CA LYS A 147 -10.88 9.27 38.09
C LYS A 147 -9.69 9.44 37.15
N VAL A 148 -9.93 10.05 36.01
CA VAL A 148 -8.84 10.46 35.10
C VAL A 148 -8.08 11.62 35.74
N LYS A 149 -6.79 11.44 35.94
CA LYS A 149 -5.88 12.43 36.55
C LYS A 149 -5.03 13.14 35.51
N GLY A 150 -4.89 12.56 34.33
CA GLY A 150 -4.12 13.10 33.22
C GLY A 150 -4.14 12.14 32.03
N TYR A 151 -3.32 12.46 31.09
CA TYR A 151 -3.14 11.69 29.85
C TYR A 151 -1.64 11.55 29.58
N VAL A 152 -1.23 10.33 29.21
CA VAL A 152 0.01 10.11 28.49
C VAL A 152 -0.27 10.39 27.03
N VAL A 153 0.51 11.27 26.43
CA VAL A 153 0.37 11.66 25.03
C VAL A 153 1.70 11.36 24.33
N ILE A 154 1.65 10.61 23.26
CA ILE A 154 2.83 10.27 22.46
C ILE A 154 2.67 10.87 21.08
N HIS A 155 3.65 11.67 20.65
CA HIS A 155 3.70 12.29 19.35
C HIS A 155 4.78 11.64 18.47
N THR A 156 4.42 11.28 17.26
CA THR A 156 5.36 10.80 16.25
C THR A 156 5.23 11.65 14.99
N ASP A 157 6.37 12.05 14.43
CA ASP A 157 6.41 12.83 13.19
C ASP A 157 5.80 12.02 12.01
N MET A 158 4.84 12.62 11.31
CA MET A 158 4.25 12.03 10.11
C MET A 158 5.25 11.83 8.99
N ASN A 159 6.37 12.57 8.98
CA ASN A 159 7.44 12.36 7.99
C ASN A 159 8.07 10.96 8.07
N ASP A 160 8.19 10.38 9.26
CA ASP A 160 8.75 9.04 9.42
C ASP A 160 7.79 7.95 8.91
N ILE A 161 6.49 8.14 9.14
CA ILE A 161 5.46 7.29 8.55
C ILE A 161 5.45 7.44 7.03
N GLN A 162 5.60 8.67 6.52
CA GLN A 162 5.65 8.94 5.08
C GLN A 162 6.89 8.31 4.41
N LYS A 163 8.06 8.33 5.06
CA LYS A 163 9.27 7.63 4.57
C LYS A 163 9.04 6.13 4.46
N SER A 164 8.42 5.53 5.49
CA SER A 164 8.07 4.10 5.47
C SER A 164 7.06 3.78 4.37
N CYS A 165 6.04 4.63 4.20
CA CYS A 165 5.07 4.53 3.11
C CYS A 165 5.77 4.58 1.74
N ASN A 166 6.63 5.56 1.50
CA ASN A 166 7.36 5.70 0.25
C ASN A 166 8.27 4.49 -0.03
N SER A 167 8.88 3.91 0.99
CA SER A 167 9.68 2.69 0.84
C SER A 167 8.85 1.50 0.36
N LEU A 168 7.66 1.29 0.94
CA LEU A 168 6.72 0.24 0.52
C LEU A 168 6.18 0.50 -0.89
N LEU A 169 5.89 1.75 -1.23
CA LEU A 169 5.45 2.13 -2.57
C LEU A 169 6.53 1.86 -3.62
N ASN A 170 7.79 2.13 -3.33
CA ASN A 170 8.89 1.80 -4.23
C ASN A 170 8.96 0.29 -4.53
N ILE A 171 8.78 -0.56 -3.52
CA ILE A 171 8.69 -2.01 -3.71
C ILE A 171 7.51 -2.37 -4.62
N SER A 172 6.35 -1.74 -4.40
CA SER A 172 5.15 -1.97 -5.22
C SER A 172 5.37 -1.55 -6.67
N TYR A 173 6.05 -0.43 -6.95
CA TYR A 173 6.37 0.01 -8.30
C TYR A 173 7.38 -0.90 -9.00
N ILE A 174 8.39 -1.39 -8.28
CA ILE A 174 9.35 -2.37 -8.82
C ILE A 174 8.62 -3.67 -9.18
N THR A 175 7.75 -4.14 -8.30
CA THR A 175 6.93 -5.34 -8.55
C THR A 175 6.04 -5.16 -9.77
N LEU A 176 5.38 -4.00 -9.91
CA LEU A 176 4.58 -3.68 -11.09
C LEU A 176 5.42 -3.69 -12.37
N ALA A 177 6.62 -3.13 -12.35
CA ALA A 177 7.53 -3.12 -13.49
C ALA A 177 7.94 -4.55 -13.90
N ILE A 178 8.25 -5.42 -12.92
CA ILE A 178 8.59 -6.82 -13.18
C ILE A 178 7.39 -7.57 -13.81
N LEU A 179 6.19 -7.38 -13.26
CA LEU A 179 4.97 -7.99 -13.80
C LEU A 179 4.67 -7.49 -15.21
N PHE A 180 4.91 -6.22 -15.50
CA PHE A 180 4.75 -5.68 -16.85
C PHE A 180 5.75 -6.29 -17.84
N LEU A 181 7.02 -6.47 -17.46
CA LEU A 181 8.02 -7.14 -18.29
C LEU A 181 7.66 -8.61 -18.54
N LEU A 182 7.24 -9.33 -17.49
CA LEU A 182 6.78 -10.72 -17.64
C LEU A 182 5.59 -10.83 -18.60
N SER A 183 4.70 -9.88 -18.52
CA SER A 183 3.51 -9.79 -19.36
C SER A 183 3.85 -9.50 -20.84
N LEU A 184 4.91 -8.74 -21.14
CA LEU A 184 5.43 -8.59 -22.51
C LEU A 184 5.96 -9.92 -23.08
N ILE A 185 6.61 -10.72 -22.26
CA ILE A 185 7.07 -12.06 -22.67
C ILE A 185 5.87 -12.92 -23.09
N ILE A 186 4.79 -12.92 -22.30
CA ILE A 186 3.55 -13.65 -22.64
C ILE A 186 2.96 -13.15 -23.97
N LEU A 187 3.01 -11.86 -24.26
CA LEU A 187 2.54 -11.30 -25.53
C LEU A 187 3.36 -11.80 -26.72
N ILE A 188 4.68 -11.93 -26.55
CA ILE A 188 5.59 -12.49 -27.59
C ILE A 188 5.23 -13.95 -27.84
N PHE A 189 5.13 -14.77 -26.79
CA PHE A 189 4.73 -16.17 -26.91
C PHE A 189 3.37 -16.32 -27.58
N PHE A 190 2.38 -15.54 -27.21
CA PHE A 190 1.07 -15.54 -27.87
C PHE A 190 1.19 -15.24 -29.37
N THR A 191 2.05 -14.29 -29.73
CA THR A 191 2.25 -13.93 -31.14
C THR A 191 2.83 -15.10 -31.94
N GLU A 192 3.82 -15.79 -31.39
CA GLU A 192 4.50 -16.91 -32.09
C GLU A 192 3.68 -18.20 -32.10
N ILE A 193 3.07 -18.56 -30.96
CA ILE A 193 2.39 -19.85 -30.79
C ILE A 193 0.96 -19.82 -31.37
N VAL A 194 0.28 -18.65 -31.29
CA VAL A 194 -1.14 -18.58 -31.68
C VAL A 194 -1.35 -17.72 -32.92
N TYR A 195 -0.85 -16.49 -32.92
CA TYR A 195 -1.21 -15.54 -33.97
C TYR A 195 -0.59 -15.88 -35.33
N ILE A 196 0.70 -16.22 -35.39
CA ILE A 196 1.40 -16.55 -36.66
C ILE A 196 0.82 -17.80 -37.29
N PRO A 197 0.62 -18.93 -36.57
CA PRO A 197 -0.02 -20.12 -37.14
C PRO A 197 -1.43 -19.85 -37.66
N LEU A 198 -2.28 -19.17 -36.90
CA LEU A 198 -3.63 -18.81 -37.35
C LEU A 198 -3.63 -17.94 -38.60
N ARG A 199 -2.68 -17.03 -38.74
CA ARG A 199 -2.54 -16.21 -39.93
C ARG A 199 -2.13 -17.07 -41.16
N LYS A 200 -1.24 -18.05 -40.97
CA LYS A 200 -0.86 -18.99 -42.04
C LYS A 200 -2.09 -19.79 -42.51
N ILE A 201 -2.87 -20.33 -41.57
CA ILE A 201 -4.12 -21.07 -41.90
C ILE A 201 -5.11 -20.17 -42.67
N THR A 202 -5.31 -18.94 -42.22
CA THR A 202 -6.19 -17.96 -42.86
C THR A 202 -5.72 -17.68 -44.28
N HIS A 203 -4.43 -17.48 -44.50
CA HIS A 203 -3.87 -17.23 -45.81
C HIS A 203 -4.01 -18.44 -46.75
N ALA A 204 -3.76 -19.67 -46.24
CA ALA A 204 -3.99 -20.88 -47.00
C ALA A 204 -5.45 -21.03 -47.44
N THR A 205 -6.39 -20.73 -46.52
CA THR A 205 -7.82 -20.75 -46.80
C THR A 205 -8.20 -19.71 -47.90
N GLU A 206 -7.57 -18.54 -47.92
CA GLU A 206 -7.75 -17.54 -48.97
C GLU A 206 -7.23 -18.06 -50.34
N GLN A 207 -6.09 -18.77 -50.37
CA GLN A 207 -5.55 -19.37 -51.58
C GLN A 207 -6.47 -20.49 -52.12
N TYR A 208 -6.97 -21.36 -51.26
CA TYR A 208 -7.92 -22.43 -51.64
C TYR A 208 -9.23 -21.85 -52.17
N ALA A 209 -9.76 -20.81 -51.53
CA ALA A 209 -10.96 -20.12 -52.02
C ALA A 209 -10.77 -19.42 -53.38
N ALA A 210 -9.52 -19.09 -53.75
CA ALA A 210 -9.15 -18.51 -55.06
C ALA A 210 -8.90 -19.58 -56.13
N GLY A 211 -9.10 -20.89 -55.84
CA GLY A 211 -8.90 -22.00 -56.74
C GLY A 211 -7.47 -22.57 -56.71
N ASN A 212 -6.56 -22.06 -55.89
CA ASN A 212 -5.21 -22.59 -55.79
C ASN A 212 -5.13 -23.73 -54.77
N MET A 213 -5.66 -24.91 -55.12
CA MET A 213 -5.75 -26.10 -54.26
C MET A 213 -4.39 -26.75 -54.00
N HIS A 214 -3.36 -26.45 -54.82
CA HIS A 214 -2.00 -26.96 -54.63
C HIS A 214 -1.12 -26.06 -53.74
N TYR A 215 -1.67 -25.06 -53.10
CA TYR A 215 -0.92 -24.21 -52.15
C TYR A 215 -0.56 -25.02 -50.90
N GLU A 216 0.72 -25.28 -50.72
CA GLU A 216 1.24 -25.95 -49.53
C GLU A 216 1.61 -24.96 -48.44
N PHE A 217 1.17 -25.23 -47.23
CA PHE A 217 1.61 -24.49 -46.02
C PHE A 217 1.87 -25.48 -44.89
N GLN A 218 2.82 -25.08 -44.04
CA GLN A 218 3.14 -25.82 -42.83
C GLN A 218 2.92 -24.98 -41.58
N VAL A 219 2.28 -25.60 -40.59
CA VAL A 219 2.18 -25.10 -39.21
C VAL A 219 2.86 -26.14 -38.35
N ASP A 220 3.95 -25.69 -37.71
CA ASP A 220 4.74 -26.53 -36.81
C ASP A 220 4.14 -26.39 -35.39
N SER A 221 3.06 -27.15 -35.16
CA SER A 221 2.36 -27.21 -33.88
C SER A 221 1.76 -28.61 -33.71
N GLU A 222 1.87 -29.16 -32.51
CA GLU A 222 1.30 -30.46 -32.13
C GLU A 222 -0.06 -30.35 -31.41
N ASP A 223 -0.62 -29.14 -31.32
CA ASP A 223 -1.88 -28.79 -30.67
C ASP A 223 -3.08 -28.78 -31.65
N GLU A 224 -4.21 -28.22 -31.20
CA GLU A 224 -5.44 -28.07 -31.98
C GLU A 224 -5.23 -27.21 -33.23
N ILE A 225 -4.27 -26.30 -33.23
CA ILE A 225 -3.94 -25.44 -34.38
C ILE A 225 -3.21 -26.26 -35.43
N GLY A 226 -2.29 -27.12 -35.04
CA GLY A 226 -1.60 -28.05 -35.93
C GLY A 226 -2.57 -29.08 -36.53
N TYR A 227 -3.50 -29.58 -35.71
CA TYR A 227 -4.57 -30.49 -36.19
C TYR A 227 -5.48 -29.80 -37.22
N LEU A 228 -5.89 -28.56 -36.96
CA LEU A 228 -6.69 -27.77 -37.90
C LEU A 228 -5.96 -27.55 -39.24
N ALA A 229 -4.66 -27.24 -39.19
CA ALA A 229 -3.84 -27.08 -40.38
C ALA A 229 -3.76 -28.39 -41.21
N SER A 230 -3.59 -29.51 -40.53
CA SER A 230 -3.56 -30.85 -41.17
C SER A 230 -4.91 -31.22 -41.83
N CYS A 231 -6.01 -30.94 -41.14
CA CYS A 231 -7.35 -31.15 -41.71
C CYS A 231 -7.61 -30.29 -42.94
N LEU A 232 -7.14 -29.04 -42.93
CA LEU A 232 -7.29 -28.13 -44.06
C LEU A 232 -6.47 -28.56 -45.26
N ASN A 233 -5.22 -28.99 -45.06
CA ASN A 233 -4.37 -29.56 -46.12
C ASN A 233 -4.97 -30.83 -46.71
N TYR A 234 -5.49 -31.73 -45.86
CA TYR A 234 -6.15 -32.95 -46.32
C TYR A 234 -7.38 -32.64 -47.19
N MET A 235 -8.24 -31.70 -46.75
CA MET A 235 -9.41 -31.28 -47.51
C MET A 235 -9.03 -30.68 -48.86
N ALA A 236 -8.02 -29.82 -48.94
CA ALA A 236 -7.54 -29.25 -50.18
C ALA A 236 -7.01 -30.31 -51.16
N SER A 237 -6.27 -31.31 -50.65
CA SER A 237 -5.76 -32.42 -51.45
C SER A 237 -6.88 -33.32 -52.04
N GLU A 238 -7.95 -33.59 -51.29
CA GLU A 238 -9.10 -34.37 -51.76
C GLU A 238 -9.91 -33.60 -52.82
N ILE A 239 -10.06 -32.28 -52.69
CA ILE A 239 -10.73 -31.45 -53.69
C ILE A 239 -9.90 -31.42 -54.98
N ALA A 240 -8.58 -31.17 -54.91
CA ALA A 240 -7.70 -31.17 -56.07
C ALA A 240 -7.77 -32.51 -56.82
N ARG A 241 -7.79 -33.65 -56.08
CA ARG A 241 -7.88 -34.99 -56.67
C ARG A 241 -9.23 -35.29 -57.32
N SER A 242 -10.30 -34.62 -56.93
CA SER A 242 -11.63 -34.81 -57.50
C SER A 242 -11.88 -33.96 -58.77
N GLU A 243 -11.03 -32.97 -59.02
CA GLU A 243 -11.10 -32.14 -60.23
C GLU A 243 -10.22 -32.63 -61.38
N ASP A 244 -9.26 -33.56 -61.12
CA ASP A 244 -8.47 -34.31 -62.14
C ASP A 244 -9.21 -35.58 -62.59
#